data_c62db26afb355a3487354c737a6533a7
#
_entry.id   c62db26afb355a3487354c737a6533a7
#
_cell.length_a   1.000
_cell.length_b   1.000
_cell.length_c   1.000
_cell.angle_alpha   90.00
_cell.angle_beta   90.00
_cell.angle_gamma   90.00
#
_symmetry.space_group_name_H-M   'P 1'
#
loop_
_entity.id
_entity.type
_entity.pdbx_description
1 polymer ?
#
loop_
_entity_poly.entity_id
_entity_poly.type
_entity_poly.pdbx_seq_one_letter_code
_entity_poly.pdbx_strand_id
1 'polypeptide(L)'
;MKKFLIFLFITIISYPLFSQEYQTISNLHYYDEQTNKSDAYINERCVLDIYVPKNIKNFPTIIWFHGGGLTGGQKDIPEELKNKGVAVIGVNYRLSPKVNAPKYIEDAAAATAWVFKNIKKYGGSEKLIFITGHSAGGYLAIMVGLDKSYLK
;
A
#
# COMPACT_ATOMS: atom_id res chain seq x y z
N MET A 1 35.71 23.22 -57.81
CA MET A 1 34.52 22.83 -56.96
C MET A 1 35.01 22.33 -55.61
N LYS A 2 34.91 23.14 -54.56
CA LYS A 2 35.34 22.73 -53.21
C LYS A 2 34.15 21.99 -52.53
N LYS A 3 34.38 20.71 -52.23
CA LYS A 3 33.41 19.91 -51.47
C LYS A 3 33.49 20.30 -49.99
N PHE A 4 32.44 20.89 -49.43
CA PHE A 4 32.30 21.14 -47.99
C PHE A 4 31.77 19.88 -47.34
N LEU A 5 32.54 19.26 -46.47
CA LEU A 5 32.11 18.12 -45.65
C LEU A 5 31.53 18.66 -44.33
N ILE A 6 30.23 18.54 -44.16
CA ILE A 6 29.55 18.94 -42.91
C ILE A 6 29.67 17.77 -41.96
N PHE A 7 30.45 17.91 -40.88
CA PHE A 7 30.48 16.97 -39.76
C PHE A 7 29.31 17.30 -38.79
N LEU A 8 28.30 16.43 -38.77
CA LEU A 8 27.22 16.50 -37.80
C LEU A 8 27.72 15.89 -36.47
N PHE A 9 28.03 16.74 -35.49
CA PHE A 9 28.31 16.28 -34.11
C PHE A 9 27.01 15.96 -33.41
N ILE A 10 26.69 14.65 -33.27
CA ILE A 10 25.59 14.18 -32.40
C ILE A 10 26.14 14.09 -30.98
N THR A 11 25.82 15.07 -30.14
CA THR A 11 26.09 14.99 -28.70
C THR A 11 25.04 14.06 -28.07
N ILE A 12 25.46 12.86 -27.70
CA ILE A 12 24.65 11.94 -26.91
C ILE A 12 24.65 12.48 -25.47
N ILE A 13 23.58 13.18 -25.09
CA ILE A 13 23.36 13.59 -23.70
C ILE A 13 22.85 12.34 -22.95
N SER A 14 23.76 11.67 -22.25
CA SER A 14 23.38 10.59 -21.33
C SER A 14 22.76 11.22 -20.08
N TYR A 15 21.43 11.18 -19.96
CA TYR A 15 20.78 11.46 -18.71
C TYR A 15 21.06 10.28 -17.75
N PRO A 16 21.50 10.55 -16.49
CA PRO A 16 21.61 9.49 -15.50
C PRO A 16 20.20 8.95 -15.26
N LEU A 17 19.98 7.66 -15.53
CA LEU A 17 18.78 6.96 -15.12
C LEU A 17 18.84 6.82 -13.59
N PHE A 18 18.32 7.81 -12.88
CA PHE A 18 18.09 7.67 -11.44
C PHE A 18 16.97 6.63 -11.25
N SER A 19 17.35 5.40 -10.94
CA SER A 19 16.40 4.41 -10.46
C SER A 19 15.77 4.95 -9.18
N GLN A 20 14.44 5.09 -9.16
CA GLN A 20 13.71 5.48 -7.96
C GLN A 20 13.96 4.47 -6.86
N GLU A 21 14.56 4.92 -5.75
CA GLU A 21 14.75 4.07 -4.57
C GLU A 21 13.46 3.93 -3.78
N TYR A 22 13.27 2.75 -3.20
CA TYR A 22 12.16 2.42 -2.33
C TYR A 22 12.65 1.90 -0.98
N GLN A 23 11.78 1.97 0.02
CA GLN A 23 11.98 1.33 1.32
C GLN A 23 10.73 0.60 1.75
N THR A 24 10.92 -0.49 2.48
CA THR A 24 9.84 -1.21 3.17
C THR A 24 9.93 -0.97 4.67
N ILE A 25 8.80 -0.66 5.28
CA ILE A 25 8.63 -0.56 6.73
C ILE A 25 7.58 -1.59 7.11
N SER A 26 7.97 -2.58 7.91
CA SER A 26 7.14 -3.76 8.14
C SER A 26 6.52 -3.79 9.53
N ASN A 27 5.41 -4.53 9.64
CA ASN A 27 4.73 -4.86 10.88
C ASN A 27 4.27 -3.65 11.70
N LEU A 28 3.76 -2.62 11.03
CA LEU A 28 3.16 -1.49 11.71
C LEU A 28 1.74 -1.84 12.13
N HIS A 29 1.44 -1.72 13.43
CA HIS A 29 0.10 -1.90 13.95
C HIS A 29 -0.81 -0.76 13.52
N TYR A 30 -2.01 -1.08 13.05
CA TYR A 30 -3.00 -0.07 12.66
C TYR A 30 -4.07 0.19 13.74
N TYR A 31 -4.16 -0.64 14.77
CA TYR A 31 -4.85 -0.31 16.01
C TYR A 31 -3.93 0.39 17.02
N ASP A 32 -4.51 1.06 18.00
CA ASP A 32 -3.77 1.66 19.09
C ASP A 32 -3.19 0.60 20.05
N GLU A 33 -2.27 1.03 20.90
CA GLU A 33 -1.57 0.14 21.84
C GLU A 33 -2.50 -0.55 22.83
N GLN A 34 -3.56 0.12 23.28
CA GLN A 34 -4.52 -0.44 24.22
C GLN A 34 -5.32 -1.58 23.55
N THR A 35 -5.79 -1.36 22.34
CA THR A 35 -6.50 -2.37 21.53
C THR A 35 -5.61 -3.57 21.24
N ASN A 36 -4.37 -3.35 20.83
CA ASN A 36 -3.40 -4.42 20.57
C ASN A 36 -3.11 -5.27 21.82
N LYS A 37 -3.02 -4.64 23.00
CA LYS A 37 -2.80 -5.35 24.26
C LYS A 37 -4.04 -6.13 24.75
N SER A 38 -5.24 -5.72 24.33
CA SER A 38 -6.49 -6.35 24.77
C SER A 38 -6.80 -7.68 24.09
N ASP A 39 -6.22 -7.92 22.90
CA ASP A 39 -6.47 -9.13 22.11
C ASP A 39 -5.19 -9.56 21.39
N ALA A 40 -4.66 -10.72 21.78
CA ALA A 40 -3.44 -11.28 21.20
C ALA A 40 -3.57 -11.53 19.68
N TYR A 41 -4.76 -11.83 19.18
CA TYR A 41 -4.97 -12.05 17.74
C TYR A 41 -5.02 -10.75 16.95
N ILE A 42 -5.51 -9.66 17.54
CA ILE A 42 -5.36 -8.31 16.98
C ILE A 42 -3.86 -7.98 16.91
N ASN A 43 -3.14 -8.17 18.00
CA ASN A 43 -1.71 -7.89 18.05
C ASN A 43 -0.90 -8.68 17.01
N GLU A 44 -1.27 -9.96 16.78
CA GLU A 44 -0.62 -10.83 15.79
C GLU A 44 -0.95 -10.42 14.36
N ARG A 45 -2.25 -10.17 14.07
CA ARG A 45 -2.74 -10.07 12.69
C ARG A 45 -2.97 -8.67 12.19
N CYS A 46 -3.29 -7.72 13.06
CA CYS A 46 -3.70 -6.39 12.64
C CYS A 46 -2.48 -5.47 12.39
N VAL A 47 -1.65 -5.90 11.46
CA VAL A 47 -0.42 -5.21 11.04
C VAL A 47 -0.38 -5.00 9.53
N LEU A 48 0.37 -4.00 9.11
CA LEU A 48 0.58 -3.67 7.71
C LEU A 48 2.07 -3.43 7.40
N ASP A 49 2.42 -3.60 6.13
CA ASP A 49 3.73 -3.19 5.60
C ASP A 49 3.54 -2.01 4.66
N ILE A 50 4.49 -1.09 4.69
CA ILE A 50 4.52 0.07 3.80
C ILE A 50 5.71 -0.06 2.85
N TYR A 51 5.45 -0.09 1.56
CA TYR A 51 6.45 0.03 0.50
C TYR A 51 6.33 1.42 -0.12
N VAL A 52 7.32 2.29 0.12
CA VAL A 52 7.25 3.71 -0.28
C VAL A 52 8.47 4.16 -1.07
N PRO A 53 8.28 5.02 -2.08
CA PRO A 53 9.39 5.65 -2.77
C PRO A 53 10.12 6.62 -1.83
N LYS A 54 11.45 6.62 -1.91
CA LYS A 54 12.30 7.62 -1.27
C LYS A 54 12.40 8.87 -2.18
N ASN A 55 12.78 10.00 -1.60
CA ASN A 55 13.17 11.22 -2.35
C ASN A 55 12.07 11.85 -3.24
N ILE A 56 10.83 11.37 -3.18
CA ILE A 56 9.67 12.03 -3.78
C ILE A 56 8.58 12.27 -2.75
N LYS A 57 7.67 13.19 -3.05
CA LYS A 57 6.55 13.58 -2.18
C LYS A 57 5.25 13.60 -2.98
N ASN A 58 4.13 13.59 -2.25
CA ASN A 58 2.78 13.65 -2.82
C ASN A 58 2.47 12.49 -3.79
N PHE A 59 3.12 11.34 -3.60
CA PHE A 59 2.88 10.14 -4.38
C PHE A 59 1.51 9.53 -4.05
N PRO A 60 0.87 8.85 -5.02
CA PRO A 60 -0.32 8.04 -4.79
C PRO A 60 -0.04 6.83 -3.90
N THR A 61 -1.06 6.38 -3.19
CA THR A 61 -0.96 5.22 -2.29
C THR A 61 -2.03 4.18 -2.63
N ILE A 62 -1.62 2.93 -2.75
CA ILE A 62 -2.48 1.78 -2.96
C ILE A 62 -2.54 0.98 -1.66
N ILE A 63 -3.72 0.79 -1.09
CA ILE A 63 -3.98 -0.14 0.00
C ILE A 63 -4.36 -1.47 -0.62
N TRP A 64 -3.55 -2.49 -0.34
CA TRP A 64 -3.68 -3.83 -0.89
C TRP A 64 -4.10 -4.84 0.18
N PHE A 65 -5.28 -5.46 -0.04
CA PHE A 65 -5.76 -6.57 0.77
C PHE A 65 -5.52 -7.89 0.06
N HIS A 66 -4.85 -8.83 0.73
CA HIS A 66 -4.54 -10.15 0.17
C HIS A 66 -5.80 -11.02 0.02
N GLY A 67 -5.72 -12.03 -0.82
CA GLY A 67 -6.74 -13.06 -0.97
C GLY A 67 -6.65 -14.16 0.10
N GLY A 68 -7.34 -15.28 -0.12
CA GLY A 68 -7.31 -16.46 0.75
C GLY A 68 -8.65 -16.80 1.39
N GLY A 69 -9.77 -16.39 0.77
CA GLY A 69 -11.13 -16.80 1.17
C GLY A 69 -11.53 -16.35 2.57
N LEU A 70 -10.88 -15.33 3.15
CA LEU A 70 -11.03 -14.87 4.54
C LEU A 70 -10.61 -15.92 5.58
N THR A 71 -10.02 -17.05 5.16
CA THR A 71 -9.60 -18.15 6.03
C THR A 71 -8.09 -18.37 6.05
N GLY A 72 -7.37 -17.73 5.14
CA GLY A 72 -5.92 -17.83 4.98
C GLY A 72 -5.34 -16.59 4.29
N GLY A 73 -4.04 -16.64 4.03
CA GLY A 73 -3.29 -15.56 3.37
C GLY A 73 -2.46 -14.70 4.33
N GLN A 74 -1.59 -13.91 3.74
CA GLN A 74 -0.68 -13.00 4.42
C GLN A 74 -0.54 -11.71 3.60
N LYS A 75 -0.28 -10.60 4.31
CA LYS A 75 0.07 -9.33 3.67
C LYS A 75 1.28 -9.50 2.76
N ASP A 76 1.20 -8.91 1.61
CA ASP A 76 2.25 -8.89 0.61
C ASP A 76 2.28 -7.54 -0.13
N ILE A 77 3.37 -7.29 -0.81
CA ILE A 77 3.49 -6.19 -1.75
C ILE A 77 3.62 -6.82 -3.13
N PRO A 78 2.56 -6.81 -3.97
CA PRO A 78 2.61 -7.39 -5.30
C PRO A 78 3.75 -6.85 -6.16
N GLU A 79 4.51 -7.73 -6.81
CA GLU A 79 5.65 -7.34 -7.65
C GLU A 79 5.23 -6.37 -8.77
N GLU A 80 4.02 -6.56 -9.30
CA GLU A 80 3.46 -5.75 -10.37
C GLU A 80 3.21 -4.30 -9.95
N LEU A 81 3.08 -4.03 -8.65
CA LEU A 81 2.88 -2.70 -8.09
C LEU A 81 4.18 -2.04 -7.64
N LYS A 82 5.29 -2.79 -7.57
CA LYS A 82 6.58 -2.23 -7.16
C LYS A 82 7.18 -1.32 -8.22
N ASN A 83 7.94 -0.33 -7.78
CA ASN A 83 8.72 0.58 -8.63
C ASN A 83 7.87 1.39 -9.65
N LYS A 84 6.63 1.73 -9.30
CA LYS A 84 5.67 2.45 -10.16
C LYS A 84 5.44 3.91 -9.76
N GLY A 85 6.28 4.48 -8.89
CA GLY A 85 6.08 5.86 -8.41
C GLY A 85 4.97 6.00 -7.36
N VAL A 86 4.42 4.89 -6.87
CA VAL A 86 3.35 4.83 -5.87
C VAL A 86 3.82 4.15 -4.60
N ALA A 87 3.16 4.45 -3.47
CA ALA A 87 3.27 3.62 -2.28
C ALA A 87 2.30 2.44 -2.36
N VAL A 88 2.70 1.29 -1.80
CA VAL A 88 1.84 0.13 -1.64
C VAL A 88 1.81 -0.27 -0.17
N ILE A 89 0.61 -0.43 0.36
CA ILE A 89 0.38 -0.82 1.76
C ILE A 89 -0.21 -2.22 1.76
N GLY A 90 0.60 -3.22 2.08
CA GLY A 90 0.14 -4.60 2.24
C GLY A 90 -0.47 -4.81 3.61
N VAL A 91 -1.73 -5.25 3.68
CA VAL A 91 -2.50 -5.30 4.93
C VAL A 91 -2.84 -6.73 5.30
N ASN A 92 -2.51 -7.12 6.54
CA ASN A 92 -3.08 -8.28 7.20
C ASN A 92 -4.38 -7.89 7.92
N TYR A 93 -5.26 -8.84 8.04
CA TYR A 93 -6.53 -8.74 8.78
C TYR A 93 -6.83 -10.07 9.45
N ARG A 94 -7.69 -10.07 10.48
CA ARG A 94 -8.09 -11.30 11.19
C ARG A 94 -8.90 -12.21 10.27
N LEU A 95 -8.79 -13.52 10.47
CA LEU A 95 -9.31 -14.54 9.58
C LEU A 95 -10.33 -15.44 10.28
N SER A 96 -11.28 -15.96 9.51
CA SER A 96 -12.15 -17.05 9.92
C SER A 96 -11.30 -18.35 10.07
N PRO A 97 -11.68 -19.29 11.00
CA PRO A 97 -12.82 -19.23 11.92
C PRO A 97 -12.52 -18.51 13.25
N LYS A 98 -11.29 -17.96 13.45
CA LYS A 98 -10.94 -17.26 14.69
C LYS A 98 -11.80 -16.02 14.91
N VAL A 99 -12.26 -15.38 13.83
CA VAL A 99 -13.27 -14.32 13.87
C VAL A 99 -14.32 -14.55 12.77
N ASN A 100 -15.49 -13.95 12.95
CA ASN A 100 -16.59 -13.95 11.98
C ASN A 100 -16.82 -12.54 11.42
N ALA A 101 -17.62 -12.43 10.35
CA ALA A 101 -18.11 -11.14 9.89
C ALA A 101 -18.83 -10.40 11.04
N PRO A 102 -18.63 -9.08 11.18
CA PRO A 102 -17.91 -8.18 10.27
C PRO A 102 -16.42 -7.94 10.63
N LYS A 103 -15.81 -8.68 11.57
CA LYS A 103 -14.51 -8.36 12.17
C LYS A 103 -13.38 -8.14 11.16
N TYR A 104 -13.28 -8.93 10.10
CA TYR A 104 -12.26 -8.71 9.06
C TYR A 104 -12.55 -7.47 8.19
N ILE A 105 -13.83 -7.04 8.10
CA ILE A 105 -14.19 -5.79 7.42
C ILE A 105 -13.84 -4.59 8.32
N GLU A 106 -14.10 -4.70 9.63
CA GLU A 106 -13.70 -3.70 10.63
C GLU A 106 -12.17 -3.50 10.60
N ASP A 107 -11.39 -4.59 10.50
CA ASP A 107 -9.94 -4.55 10.40
C ASP A 107 -9.48 -3.84 9.12
N ALA A 108 -10.11 -4.15 7.99
CA ALA A 108 -9.81 -3.48 6.72
C ALA A 108 -10.13 -1.98 6.77
N ALA A 109 -11.23 -1.60 7.41
CA ALA A 109 -11.60 -0.20 7.62
C ALA A 109 -10.62 0.51 8.57
N ALA A 110 -10.22 -0.14 9.67
CA ALA A 110 -9.23 0.41 10.61
C ALA A 110 -7.86 0.64 9.93
N ALA A 111 -7.39 -0.33 9.14
CA ALA A 111 -6.17 -0.20 8.35
C ALA A 111 -6.27 0.96 7.35
N THR A 112 -7.41 1.09 6.66
CA THR A 112 -7.67 2.20 5.74
C THR A 112 -7.63 3.54 6.47
N ALA A 113 -8.30 3.66 7.61
CA ALA A 113 -8.29 4.87 8.44
C ALA A 113 -6.88 5.22 8.92
N TRP A 114 -6.09 4.19 9.29
CA TRP A 114 -4.69 4.38 9.67
C TRP A 114 -3.87 4.99 8.52
N VAL A 115 -4.05 4.50 7.29
CA VAL A 115 -3.36 5.03 6.11
C VAL A 115 -3.72 6.49 5.89
N PHE A 116 -4.99 6.88 5.91
CA PHE A 116 -5.42 8.27 5.79
C PHE A 116 -4.77 9.18 6.84
N LYS A 117 -4.63 8.73 8.08
CA LYS A 117 -4.04 9.50 9.18
C LYS A 117 -2.51 9.60 9.09
N ASN A 118 -1.84 8.65 8.46
CA ASN A 118 -0.40 8.50 8.59
C ASN A 118 0.40 8.66 7.30
N ILE A 119 -0.19 8.44 6.12
CA ILE A 119 0.57 8.36 4.86
C ILE A 119 1.37 9.63 4.55
N LYS A 120 0.89 10.78 4.98
CA LYS A 120 1.59 12.07 4.83
C LYS A 120 2.95 12.09 5.52
N LYS A 121 3.10 11.41 6.67
CA LYS A 121 4.38 11.27 7.40
C LYS A 121 5.44 10.55 6.55
N TYR A 122 4.98 9.67 5.66
CA TYR A 122 5.83 8.91 4.74
C TYR A 122 6.02 9.60 3.38
N GLY A 123 5.37 10.74 3.17
CA GLY A 123 5.48 11.54 1.95
C GLY A 123 4.37 11.32 0.93
N GLY A 124 3.37 10.49 1.21
CA GLY A 124 2.23 10.26 0.34
C GLY A 124 1.17 11.37 0.39
N SER A 125 0.30 11.38 -0.60
CA SER A 125 -0.84 12.30 -0.70
C SER A 125 -2.07 11.72 -0.02
N GLU A 126 -2.65 12.43 0.92
CA GLU A 126 -3.93 12.08 1.57
C GLU A 126 -5.14 12.13 0.59
N LYS A 127 -4.95 12.76 -0.58
CA LYS A 127 -5.98 12.92 -1.61
C LYS A 127 -5.90 11.84 -2.70
N LEU A 128 -4.84 11.05 -2.73
CA LEU A 128 -4.57 10.05 -3.76
C LEU A 128 -4.38 8.67 -3.12
N ILE A 129 -5.41 8.21 -2.40
CA ILE A 129 -5.45 6.89 -1.76
C ILE A 129 -6.46 6.03 -2.49
N PHE A 130 -6.03 4.85 -2.91
CA PHE A 130 -6.81 3.86 -3.64
C PHE A 130 -6.86 2.57 -2.84
N ILE A 131 -8.03 1.94 -2.78
CA ILE A 131 -8.25 0.69 -2.06
C ILE A 131 -8.48 -0.40 -3.10
N THR A 132 -7.75 -1.51 -2.98
CA THR A 132 -7.88 -2.66 -3.88
C THR A 132 -7.49 -3.96 -3.16
N GLY A 133 -7.62 -5.09 -3.83
CA GLY A 133 -7.22 -6.39 -3.30
C GLY A 133 -7.52 -7.52 -4.27
N HIS A 134 -7.03 -8.70 -3.94
CA HIS A 134 -7.25 -9.91 -4.72
C HIS A 134 -8.33 -10.79 -4.07
N SER A 135 -9.29 -11.31 -4.84
CA SER A 135 -10.32 -12.27 -4.36
C SER A 135 -11.04 -11.76 -3.10
N ALA A 136 -10.87 -12.44 -1.95
CA ALA A 136 -11.42 -12.00 -0.65
C ALA A 136 -10.97 -10.57 -0.27
N GLY A 137 -9.74 -10.18 -0.63
CA GLY A 137 -9.27 -8.80 -0.43
C GLY A 137 -10.02 -7.80 -1.31
N GLY A 138 -10.43 -8.18 -2.52
CA GLY A 138 -11.31 -7.39 -3.37
C GLY A 138 -12.69 -7.18 -2.73
N TYR A 139 -13.25 -8.22 -2.11
CA TYR A 139 -14.48 -8.10 -1.32
C TYR A 139 -14.31 -7.07 -0.17
N LEU A 140 -13.20 -7.16 0.59
CA LEU A 140 -12.93 -6.19 1.66
C LEU A 140 -12.81 -4.76 1.14
N ALA A 141 -12.11 -4.57 0.01
CA ALA A 141 -11.99 -3.27 -0.64
C ALA A 141 -13.35 -2.67 -1.03
N ILE A 142 -14.26 -3.49 -1.57
CA ILE A 142 -15.62 -3.09 -1.92
C ILE A 142 -16.43 -2.73 -0.67
N MET A 143 -16.38 -3.57 0.37
CA MET A 143 -17.11 -3.31 1.62
C MET A 143 -16.68 -1.98 2.26
N VAL A 144 -15.37 -1.73 2.38
CA VAL A 144 -14.84 -0.48 2.94
C VAL A 144 -15.16 0.72 2.04
N GLY A 145 -15.10 0.56 0.71
CA GLY A 145 -15.32 1.66 -0.23
C GLY A 145 -16.78 2.08 -0.42
N LEU A 146 -17.72 1.16 -0.28
CA LEU A 146 -19.15 1.40 -0.58
C LEU A 146 -20.00 1.52 0.68
N ASP A 147 -19.69 0.82 1.76
CA ASP A 147 -20.45 0.88 3.00
C ASP A 147 -19.84 1.89 3.99
N LYS A 148 -20.43 3.10 3.99
CA LYS A 148 -19.99 4.20 4.87
C LYS A 148 -20.10 3.89 6.37
N SER A 149 -20.83 2.84 6.78
CA SER A 149 -20.94 2.46 8.19
C SER A 149 -19.61 2.04 8.79
N TYR A 150 -18.69 1.52 7.96
CA TYR A 150 -17.34 1.11 8.36
C TYR A 150 -16.31 2.25 8.41
N LEU A 151 -16.63 3.43 7.87
CA LEU A 151 -15.71 4.59 7.80
C LEU A 151 -15.99 5.66 8.87
N LYS A 152 -16.80 5.35 9.88
CA LYS A 152 -17.20 6.28 10.96
C LYS A 152 -16.24 6.24 12.13
#